data_8525da1e05e062ef2c5012010ba00937
#
_entry.id   8525da1e05e062ef2c5012010ba00937
#
_cell.length_a   1.000
_cell.length_b   1.000
_cell.length_c   1.000
_cell.angle_alpha   90.00
_cell.angle_beta   90.00
_cell.angle_gamma   90.00
#
_symmetry.space_group_name_H-M   'P 1'
#
loop_
_entity.id
_entity.type
_entity.pdbx_description
1 polymer ?
#
loop_
_entity_poly.entity_id
_entity_poly.type
_entity_poly.pdbx_seq_one_letter_code
_entity_poly.pdbx_strand_id
1 'polypeptide(L)'
;MNRNTLLISVGFMAVFALAITITDMINTTGNKVGLLLAEAQQLASGVTVGNNTTMGSSVTVGNNTTMGSSVTIGDNTTLGSSVTVGNNASIAENTRIAQSASIADNTRVSQGASIAENAKIGRGANIGVRASIGAGASIGGGANIADGVNVGGGASIGENTRIAQGAIIGGGASIAQGASIAENTRIADGANIGGGANIGGGASIGENVAATGGGGQISSNASVPQPSPGEQNLTAQATPINIATAVATPSSAACDDGGTVTLEGTVSPMVPITARWEQTGGEPDVDIIGSGALISTFAVPACDEIDGDTTLTFRLTVIDGRGITDVASADFVVTEAAAAEDEEG
;
A
#
# COMPACT_ATOMS: atom_id res chain seq x y z
N MET A 1 -39.27 -18.95 44.02
CA MET A 1 -38.67 -17.74 44.63
C MET A 1 -37.43 -18.19 45.36
N ASN A 2 -36.26 -18.03 44.78
CA ASN A 2 -34.98 -18.00 45.50
C ASN A 2 -34.01 -17.15 44.69
N ARG A 3 -33.80 -15.97 45.18
CA ARG A 3 -32.83 -15.03 44.70
C ARG A 3 -31.46 -15.41 45.29
N ASN A 4 -30.57 -15.94 44.52
CA ASN A 4 -29.16 -15.96 44.86
C ASN A 4 -28.42 -14.86 44.13
N THR A 5 -28.44 -13.70 44.73
CA THR A 5 -27.53 -12.62 44.38
C THR A 5 -26.20 -12.94 45.03
N LEU A 6 -25.20 -13.38 44.26
CA LEU A 6 -23.84 -13.51 44.75
C LEU A 6 -23.16 -12.14 44.59
N LEU A 7 -23.11 -11.36 45.64
CA LEU A 7 -22.26 -10.17 45.76
C LEU A 7 -20.85 -10.66 46.07
N ILE A 8 -19.95 -10.58 45.12
CA ILE A 8 -18.52 -10.73 45.38
C ILE A 8 -17.98 -9.34 45.74
N SER A 9 -17.86 -9.09 47.03
CA SER A 9 -17.11 -7.95 47.60
C SER A 9 -15.66 -8.36 47.64
N VAL A 10 -14.83 -7.76 46.79
CA VAL A 10 -13.35 -7.92 46.84
C VAL A 10 -12.75 -6.82 47.66
N GLY A 11 -12.48 -7.11 48.93
CA GLY A 11 -11.63 -6.33 49.83
C GLY A 11 -10.15 -6.59 49.47
N PHE A 12 -9.40 -5.56 49.62
CA PHE A 12 -7.95 -5.37 49.39
C PHE A 12 -7.04 -6.54 49.86
N MET A 13 -6.04 -6.84 49.03
CA MET A 13 -4.84 -7.65 49.23
C MET A 13 -4.97 -9.13 49.64
N ALA A 14 -4.73 -9.98 48.65
CA ALA A 14 -3.80 -11.12 48.81
C ALA A 14 -3.65 -11.82 47.42
N VAL A 15 -2.43 -12.10 47.04
CA VAL A 15 -2.09 -13.00 45.92
C VAL A 15 -2.51 -14.41 46.34
N PHE A 16 -3.70 -14.83 45.97
CA PHE A 16 -4.11 -16.24 45.99
C PHE A 16 -4.66 -16.58 44.62
N ALA A 17 -4.03 -17.53 43.94
CA ALA A 17 -4.55 -18.20 42.79
C ALA A 17 -5.85 -18.91 43.22
N LEU A 18 -7.01 -18.26 43.02
CA LEU A 18 -8.28 -18.88 43.17
C LEU A 18 -8.70 -19.44 41.79
N ALA A 19 -8.49 -20.71 41.59
CA ALA A 19 -9.07 -21.41 40.45
C ALA A 19 -10.60 -21.38 40.58
N ILE A 20 -11.27 -20.43 39.95
CA ILE A 20 -12.72 -20.41 39.86
C ILE A 20 -13.09 -21.19 38.58
N THR A 21 -13.45 -22.44 38.72
CA THR A 21 -14.16 -23.18 37.70
C THR A 21 -15.60 -22.65 37.67
N ILE A 22 -15.91 -21.73 36.80
CA ILE A 22 -17.29 -21.29 36.57
C ILE A 22 -17.85 -22.16 35.43
N THR A 23 -18.45 -23.26 35.77
CA THR A 23 -19.33 -24.01 34.91
C THR A 23 -20.75 -23.37 35.03
N ASP A 24 -21.22 -22.82 33.90
CA ASP A 24 -22.58 -22.26 33.71
C ASP A 24 -22.94 -20.99 34.51
N MET A 25 -22.53 -19.82 34.01
CA MET A 25 -23.27 -18.59 34.32
C MET A 25 -24.51 -18.50 33.44
N ILE A 26 -25.69 -18.59 34.01
CA ILE A 26 -26.96 -18.30 33.36
C ILE A 26 -27.22 -16.80 33.56
N ASN A 27 -27.18 -16.04 32.48
CA ASN A 27 -27.61 -14.66 32.48
C ASN A 27 -29.16 -14.61 32.67
N THR A 28 -29.67 -13.53 33.25
CA THR A 28 -31.09 -13.29 33.57
C THR A 28 -32.06 -13.31 32.36
N THR A 29 -31.54 -13.49 31.15
CA THR A 29 -32.29 -13.66 29.88
C THR A 29 -32.29 -15.10 29.33
N GLY A 30 -31.81 -16.09 30.09
CA GLY A 30 -31.90 -17.50 29.69
C GLY A 30 -30.90 -17.97 28.62
N ASN A 31 -29.95 -17.15 28.23
CA ASN A 31 -28.88 -17.54 27.31
C ASN A 31 -27.71 -18.14 28.09
N LYS A 32 -27.26 -19.33 27.68
CA LYS A 32 -26.05 -19.95 28.22
C LYS A 32 -24.83 -19.14 27.78
N VAL A 33 -24.14 -18.53 28.74
CA VAL A 33 -22.81 -18.00 28.53
C VAL A 33 -21.83 -19.16 28.60
N GLY A 34 -21.50 -19.76 27.48
CA GLY A 34 -20.46 -20.78 27.40
C GLY A 34 -19.09 -20.12 27.55
N LEU A 35 -18.63 -19.88 28.76
CA LEU A 35 -17.27 -19.48 29.06
C LEU A 35 -16.47 -20.76 29.33
N LEU A 36 -15.68 -21.22 28.34
CA LEU A 36 -14.72 -22.28 28.54
C LEU A 36 -13.45 -21.66 29.10
N LEU A 37 -13.23 -21.82 30.40
CA LEU A 37 -12.00 -21.37 31.07
C LEU A 37 -11.04 -22.55 31.20
N ALA A 38 -9.88 -22.44 30.57
CA ALA A 38 -8.74 -23.29 30.87
C ALA A 38 -7.99 -22.75 32.11
N GLU A 39 -7.19 -23.57 32.76
CA GLU A 39 -6.56 -23.31 34.06
C GLU A 39 -5.80 -21.99 34.16
N ALA A 40 -5.84 -21.33 35.34
CA ALA A 40 -5.15 -20.12 35.75
C ALA A 40 -5.48 -18.83 34.95
N GLN A 41 -6.65 -18.25 35.19
CA GLN A 41 -7.04 -16.95 34.64
C GLN A 41 -7.14 -15.90 35.72
N GLN A 42 -6.61 -14.70 35.43
CA GLN A 42 -6.82 -13.51 36.22
C GLN A 42 -7.81 -12.57 35.51
N LEU A 43 -9.05 -12.56 35.98
CA LEU A 43 -10.04 -11.59 35.56
C LEU A 43 -10.10 -10.44 36.57
N ALA A 44 -9.86 -9.23 36.09
CA ALA A 44 -9.96 -8.03 36.90
C ALA A 44 -11.42 -7.54 37.02
N SER A 45 -11.67 -6.47 37.76
CA SER A 45 -13.00 -5.92 37.95
C SER A 45 -13.55 -5.24 36.68
N GLY A 46 -14.89 -5.28 36.48
CA GLY A 46 -15.55 -4.63 35.37
C GLY A 46 -15.37 -5.31 34.03
N VAL A 47 -14.94 -6.57 33.98
CA VAL A 47 -14.82 -7.34 32.74
C VAL A 47 -16.20 -7.78 32.27
N THR A 48 -16.52 -7.52 31.02
CA THR A 48 -17.74 -7.98 30.33
C THR A 48 -17.36 -8.98 29.23
N VAL A 49 -17.96 -10.14 29.24
CA VAL A 49 -17.67 -11.20 28.26
C VAL A 49 -18.97 -11.60 27.55
N GLY A 50 -18.94 -11.55 26.22
CA GLY A 50 -20.05 -11.96 25.38
C GLY A 50 -20.24 -13.48 25.31
N ASN A 51 -21.29 -13.91 24.67
CA ASN A 51 -21.63 -15.35 24.52
C ASN A 51 -20.57 -16.06 23.64
N ASN A 52 -20.37 -17.37 23.90
CA ASN A 52 -19.45 -18.22 23.14
C ASN A 52 -18.01 -17.74 23.12
N THR A 53 -17.55 -17.03 24.14
CA THR A 53 -16.16 -16.62 24.28
C THR A 53 -15.31 -17.77 24.81
N THR A 54 -14.19 -18.04 24.16
CA THR A 54 -13.23 -19.07 24.59
C THR A 54 -11.93 -18.40 24.99
N MET A 55 -11.40 -18.76 26.16
CA MET A 55 -10.10 -18.29 26.62
C MET A 55 -9.17 -19.48 26.85
N GLY A 56 -7.95 -19.37 26.36
CA GLY A 56 -6.87 -20.32 26.60
C GLY A 56 -6.34 -20.25 28.03
N SER A 57 -5.26 -20.97 28.27
CA SER A 57 -4.57 -20.99 29.56
C SER A 57 -3.76 -19.71 29.79
N SER A 58 -3.58 -19.31 31.06
CA SER A 58 -2.74 -18.17 31.45
C SER A 58 -3.14 -16.85 30.78
N VAL A 59 -4.42 -16.64 30.53
CA VAL A 59 -4.93 -15.36 30.02
C VAL A 59 -5.07 -14.35 31.18
N THR A 60 -4.53 -13.16 31.00
CA THR A 60 -4.70 -12.03 31.92
C THR A 60 -5.58 -10.96 31.28
N VAL A 61 -6.62 -10.53 31.98
CA VAL A 61 -7.56 -9.51 31.50
C VAL A 61 -7.63 -8.37 32.49
N GLY A 62 -7.31 -7.15 32.00
CA GLY A 62 -7.34 -5.94 32.83
C GLY A 62 -8.73 -5.44 33.13
N ASN A 63 -8.81 -4.43 34.00
CA ASN A 63 -10.07 -3.82 34.43
C ASN A 63 -10.86 -3.22 33.26
N ASN A 64 -12.20 -3.23 33.36
CA ASN A 64 -13.11 -2.59 32.39
C ASN A 64 -12.93 -3.07 30.96
N THR A 65 -12.44 -4.28 30.77
CA THR A 65 -12.30 -4.89 29.44
C THR A 65 -13.64 -5.44 28.96
N THR A 66 -13.97 -5.17 27.71
CA THR A 66 -15.20 -5.66 27.07
C THR A 66 -14.84 -6.61 25.92
N MET A 67 -15.41 -7.79 25.93
CA MET A 67 -15.29 -8.78 24.85
C MET A 67 -16.66 -9.04 24.25
N GLY A 68 -16.77 -8.96 22.94
CA GLY A 68 -17.98 -9.32 22.19
C GLY A 68 -18.27 -10.81 22.21
N SER A 69 -19.26 -11.21 21.45
CA SER A 69 -19.63 -12.62 21.32
C SER A 69 -18.72 -13.37 20.35
N SER A 70 -18.54 -14.67 20.59
CA SER A 70 -17.74 -15.56 19.73
C SER A 70 -16.26 -15.15 19.62
N VAL A 71 -15.72 -14.57 20.68
CA VAL A 71 -14.30 -14.20 20.76
C VAL A 71 -13.47 -15.43 21.17
N THR A 72 -12.33 -15.60 20.54
CA THR A 72 -11.33 -16.61 20.92
C THR A 72 -10.05 -15.94 21.36
N ILE A 73 -9.56 -16.28 22.55
CA ILE A 73 -8.30 -15.80 23.12
C ILE A 73 -7.38 -17.00 23.35
N GLY A 74 -6.21 -16.99 22.73
CA GLY A 74 -5.21 -18.06 22.89
C GLY A 74 -4.45 -18.00 24.20
N ASP A 75 -3.61 -19.00 24.43
CA ASP A 75 -2.82 -19.15 25.64
C ASP A 75 -1.82 -18.00 25.86
N ASN A 76 -1.48 -17.70 27.10
CA ASN A 76 -0.49 -16.69 27.50
C ASN A 76 -0.77 -15.29 26.92
N THR A 77 -2.03 -14.96 26.71
CA THR A 77 -2.44 -13.66 26.17
C THR A 77 -2.68 -12.67 27.29
N THR A 78 -2.26 -11.42 27.08
CA THR A 78 -2.51 -10.31 28.01
C THR A 78 -3.37 -9.25 27.35
N LEU A 79 -4.49 -8.93 27.96
CA LEU A 79 -5.33 -7.78 27.64
C LEU A 79 -5.20 -6.73 28.75
N GLY A 80 -4.76 -5.52 28.42
CA GLY A 80 -4.68 -4.41 29.34
C GLY A 80 -6.04 -3.92 29.80
N SER A 81 -6.07 -2.90 30.64
CA SER A 81 -7.32 -2.31 31.10
C SER A 81 -8.03 -1.53 29.99
N SER A 82 -9.36 -1.49 30.07
CA SER A 82 -10.21 -0.75 29.12
C SER A 82 -10.06 -1.18 27.65
N VAL A 83 -9.62 -2.42 27.40
CA VAL A 83 -9.56 -3.00 26.05
C VAL A 83 -10.97 -3.35 25.59
N THR A 84 -11.24 -3.09 24.33
CA THR A 84 -12.47 -3.53 23.67
C THR A 84 -12.13 -4.56 22.59
N VAL A 85 -12.79 -5.71 22.60
CA VAL A 85 -12.66 -6.74 21.57
C VAL A 85 -14.04 -7.00 20.97
N GLY A 86 -14.17 -6.79 19.67
CA GLY A 86 -15.41 -6.96 18.93
C GLY A 86 -15.83 -8.42 18.75
N ASN A 87 -17.01 -8.62 18.17
CA ASN A 87 -17.54 -9.95 17.92
C ASN A 87 -16.72 -10.74 16.90
N ASN A 88 -16.70 -12.06 17.05
CA ASN A 88 -15.98 -12.98 16.16
C ASN A 88 -14.49 -12.65 16.00
N ALA A 89 -13.89 -11.90 16.91
CA ALA A 89 -12.45 -11.65 16.91
C ALA A 89 -11.70 -12.90 17.39
N SER A 90 -10.52 -13.11 16.80
CA SER A 90 -9.62 -14.19 17.18
C SER A 90 -8.25 -13.61 17.53
N ILE A 91 -7.82 -13.83 18.76
CA ILE A 91 -6.52 -13.38 19.28
C ILE A 91 -5.74 -14.64 19.64
N ALA A 92 -4.64 -14.86 18.90
CA ALA A 92 -3.83 -16.07 19.08
C ALA A 92 -2.94 -15.99 20.33
N GLU A 93 -2.26 -17.06 20.61
CA GLU A 93 -1.40 -17.22 21.79
C GLU A 93 -0.21 -16.25 21.84
N ASN A 94 0.29 -16.00 23.03
CA ASN A 94 1.42 -15.12 23.31
C ASN A 94 1.23 -13.66 22.82
N THR A 95 -0.01 -13.24 22.62
CA THR A 95 -0.37 -11.90 22.15
C THR A 95 -0.44 -10.91 23.33
N ARG A 96 0.00 -9.70 23.10
CA ARG A 96 -0.14 -8.60 24.07
C ARG A 96 -0.97 -7.47 23.47
N ILE A 97 -2.03 -7.08 24.14
CA ILE A 97 -2.88 -5.94 23.79
C ILE A 97 -2.86 -4.99 24.98
N ALA A 98 -2.30 -3.80 24.80
CA ALA A 98 -2.12 -2.83 25.87
C ALA A 98 -3.40 -2.05 26.18
N GLN A 99 -3.32 -1.17 27.16
CA GLN A 99 -4.45 -0.40 27.68
C GLN A 99 -5.17 0.40 26.62
N SER A 100 -6.51 0.46 26.71
CA SER A 100 -7.38 1.27 25.84
C SER A 100 -7.30 0.95 24.35
N ALA A 101 -6.68 -0.16 23.97
CA ALA A 101 -6.72 -0.61 22.57
C ALA A 101 -8.12 -1.10 22.20
N SER A 102 -8.50 -0.93 20.94
CA SER A 102 -9.78 -1.34 20.39
C SER A 102 -9.58 -2.28 19.20
N ILE A 103 -10.11 -3.48 19.30
CA ILE A 103 -10.10 -4.51 18.27
C ILE A 103 -11.53 -4.65 17.76
N ALA A 104 -11.78 -4.32 16.50
CA ALA A 104 -13.14 -4.38 15.94
C ALA A 104 -13.57 -5.82 15.59
N ASP A 105 -14.80 -5.96 15.13
CA ASP A 105 -15.39 -7.26 14.77
C ASP A 105 -14.62 -7.99 13.66
N ASN A 106 -14.65 -9.33 13.71
CA ASN A 106 -14.05 -10.20 12.70
C ASN A 106 -12.54 -10.02 12.50
N THR A 107 -11.87 -9.38 13.45
CA THR A 107 -10.41 -9.14 13.40
C THR A 107 -9.65 -10.40 13.79
N ARG A 108 -8.54 -10.65 13.12
CA ARG A 108 -7.62 -11.72 13.49
C ARG A 108 -6.27 -11.13 13.92
N VAL A 109 -5.82 -11.49 15.10
CA VAL A 109 -4.50 -11.14 15.64
C VAL A 109 -3.72 -12.43 15.83
N SER A 110 -2.62 -12.57 15.09
CA SER A 110 -1.81 -13.79 15.09
C SER A 110 -0.83 -13.86 16.26
N GLN A 111 -0.21 -15.02 16.41
CA GLN A 111 0.67 -15.38 17.51
C GLN A 111 1.81 -14.36 17.72
N GLY A 112 2.03 -14.00 18.97
CA GLY A 112 3.12 -13.13 19.36
C GLY A 112 3.00 -11.67 18.93
N ALA A 113 1.88 -11.27 18.34
CA ALA A 113 1.66 -9.87 17.98
C ALA A 113 1.55 -8.97 19.22
N SER A 114 1.95 -7.72 19.07
CA SER A 114 1.87 -6.70 20.12
C SER A 114 1.10 -5.48 19.62
N ILE A 115 0.05 -5.13 20.32
CA ILE A 115 -0.80 -3.97 20.04
C ILE A 115 -0.67 -3.01 21.22
N ALA A 116 -0.10 -1.82 20.98
CA ALA A 116 0.20 -0.86 22.03
C ALA A 116 -1.05 -0.05 22.45
N GLU A 117 -0.84 0.84 23.41
CA GLU A 117 -1.90 1.63 24.02
C GLU A 117 -2.64 2.52 23.01
N ASN A 118 -3.96 2.62 23.19
CA ASN A 118 -4.84 3.46 22.37
C ASN A 118 -4.84 3.11 20.87
N ALA A 119 -4.24 2.00 20.46
CA ALA A 119 -4.29 1.56 19.06
C ALA A 119 -5.70 1.10 18.68
N LYS A 120 -6.08 1.33 17.42
CA LYS A 120 -7.38 0.96 16.85
C LYS A 120 -7.19 0.01 15.68
N ILE A 121 -7.80 -1.16 15.73
CA ILE A 121 -7.76 -2.16 14.66
C ILE A 121 -9.16 -2.28 14.07
N GLY A 122 -9.29 -1.96 12.80
CA GLY A 122 -10.55 -1.91 12.06
C GLY A 122 -11.14 -3.30 11.80
N ARG A 123 -12.41 -3.31 11.43
CA ARG A 123 -13.19 -4.52 11.20
C ARG A 123 -12.57 -5.40 10.12
N GLY A 124 -12.42 -6.69 10.40
CA GLY A 124 -11.92 -7.66 9.42
C GLY A 124 -10.43 -7.54 9.11
N ALA A 125 -9.68 -6.70 9.83
CA ALA A 125 -8.24 -6.61 9.66
C ALA A 125 -7.52 -7.87 10.13
N ASN A 126 -6.40 -8.20 9.49
CA ASN A 126 -5.50 -9.27 9.90
C ASN A 126 -4.17 -8.68 10.37
N ILE A 127 -3.73 -9.08 11.55
CA ILE A 127 -2.43 -8.72 12.12
C ILE A 127 -1.58 -9.98 12.19
N GLY A 128 -0.47 -9.99 11.46
CA GLY A 128 0.41 -11.14 11.28
C GLY A 128 1.20 -11.53 12.53
N VAL A 129 1.91 -12.64 12.41
CA VAL A 129 2.74 -13.19 13.49
C VAL A 129 3.85 -12.20 13.87
N ARG A 130 3.99 -11.92 15.17
CA ARG A 130 5.00 -10.99 15.71
C ARG A 130 4.95 -9.58 15.12
N ALA A 131 3.84 -9.18 14.50
CA ALA A 131 3.64 -7.80 14.10
C ALA A 131 3.53 -6.89 15.33
N SER A 132 4.03 -5.67 15.22
CA SER A 132 4.00 -4.67 16.29
C SER A 132 3.23 -3.44 15.81
N ILE A 133 2.16 -3.09 16.52
CA ILE A 133 1.33 -1.91 16.25
C ILE A 133 1.58 -0.90 17.35
N GLY A 134 2.11 0.26 16.99
CA GLY A 134 2.51 1.32 17.92
C GLY A 134 1.34 2.02 18.60
N ALA A 135 1.65 2.76 19.66
CA ALA A 135 0.65 3.47 20.45
C ALA A 135 -0.11 4.50 19.61
N GLY A 136 -1.42 4.53 19.74
CA GLY A 136 -2.28 5.45 19.00
C GLY A 136 -2.40 5.18 17.51
N ALA A 137 -1.76 4.14 16.98
CA ALA A 137 -1.88 3.78 15.56
C ALA A 137 -3.31 3.34 15.21
N SER A 138 -3.71 3.59 13.98
CA SER A 138 -5.02 3.22 13.43
C SER A 138 -4.86 2.33 12.20
N ILE A 139 -5.39 1.13 12.26
CA ILE A 139 -5.40 0.17 11.15
C ILE A 139 -6.82 0.08 10.60
N GLY A 140 -6.99 0.39 9.32
CA GLY A 140 -8.29 0.38 8.64
C GLY A 140 -8.92 -1.00 8.50
N GLY A 141 -10.20 -1.03 8.23
CA GLY A 141 -10.93 -2.27 8.00
C GLY A 141 -10.40 -3.06 6.80
N GLY A 142 -10.35 -4.38 6.91
CA GLY A 142 -9.86 -5.25 5.84
C GLY A 142 -8.36 -5.14 5.55
N ALA A 143 -7.61 -4.32 6.28
CA ALA A 143 -6.16 -4.23 6.10
C ALA A 143 -5.47 -5.55 6.48
N ASN A 144 -4.42 -5.87 5.75
CA ASN A 144 -3.60 -7.05 5.98
C ASN A 144 -2.17 -6.62 6.33
N ILE A 145 -1.82 -6.78 7.57
CA ILE A 145 -0.49 -6.52 8.11
C ILE A 145 0.20 -7.87 8.26
N ALA A 146 1.22 -8.12 7.43
CA ALA A 146 1.89 -9.42 7.43
C ALA A 146 2.84 -9.61 8.62
N ASP A 147 3.53 -10.75 8.64
CA ASP A 147 4.39 -11.15 9.75
C ASP A 147 5.59 -10.21 9.94
N GLY A 148 5.93 -9.93 11.18
CA GLY A 148 7.08 -9.11 11.52
C GLY A 148 7.00 -7.64 11.11
N VAL A 149 5.86 -7.15 10.65
CA VAL A 149 5.66 -5.74 10.32
C VAL A 149 5.71 -4.89 11.59
N ASN A 150 6.38 -3.76 11.51
CA ASN A 150 6.40 -2.77 12.57
C ASN A 150 5.67 -1.50 12.11
N VAL A 151 4.59 -1.14 12.79
CA VAL A 151 3.83 0.10 12.58
C VAL A 151 4.09 1.03 13.74
N GLY A 152 4.67 2.20 13.46
CA GLY A 152 5.01 3.22 14.46
C GLY A 152 3.81 3.86 15.13
N GLY A 153 4.05 4.53 16.24
CA GLY A 153 3.00 5.21 17.00
C GLY A 153 2.32 6.32 16.21
N GLY A 154 1.01 6.43 16.32
CA GLY A 154 0.22 7.44 15.61
C GLY A 154 0.09 7.24 14.12
N ALA A 155 0.67 6.19 13.53
CA ALA A 155 0.51 5.90 12.10
C ALA A 155 -0.93 5.56 11.76
N SER A 156 -1.34 5.92 10.54
CA SER A 156 -2.67 5.64 10.00
C SER A 156 -2.56 4.77 8.75
N ILE A 157 -3.12 3.58 8.80
CA ILE A 157 -3.18 2.64 7.69
C ILE A 157 -4.61 2.56 7.20
N GLY A 158 -4.85 2.90 5.94
CA GLY A 158 -6.17 2.92 5.32
C GLY A 158 -6.79 1.53 5.17
N GLU A 159 -8.07 1.52 4.82
CA GLU A 159 -8.81 0.28 4.58
C GLU A 159 -8.23 -0.53 3.43
N ASN A 160 -8.34 -1.85 3.50
CA ASN A 160 -7.91 -2.77 2.44
C ASN A 160 -6.44 -2.61 2.00
N THR A 161 -5.62 -1.98 2.83
CA THR A 161 -4.17 -1.85 2.62
C THR A 161 -3.48 -3.19 2.85
N ARG A 162 -2.48 -3.49 2.04
CA ARG A 162 -1.63 -4.67 2.22
C ARG A 162 -0.21 -4.24 2.55
N ILE A 163 0.31 -4.70 3.67
CA ILE A 163 1.69 -4.47 4.09
C ILE A 163 2.38 -5.81 4.24
N ALA A 164 3.38 -6.07 3.40
CA ALA A 164 4.06 -7.35 3.36
C ALA A 164 5.11 -7.50 4.47
N GLN A 165 5.66 -8.69 4.58
CA GLN A 165 6.52 -9.13 5.66
C GLN A 165 7.74 -8.23 5.86
N GLY A 166 8.07 -7.96 7.11
CA GLY A 166 9.27 -7.22 7.50
C GLY A 166 9.26 -5.73 7.16
N ALA A 167 8.15 -5.18 6.65
CA ALA A 167 8.04 -3.75 6.40
C ALA A 167 8.04 -2.94 7.70
N ILE A 168 8.59 -1.73 7.65
CA ILE A 168 8.63 -0.78 8.75
C ILE A 168 7.90 0.49 8.34
N ILE A 169 6.87 0.84 9.09
CA ILE A 169 6.08 2.06 8.91
C ILE A 169 6.39 2.99 10.08
N GLY A 170 6.90 4.16 9.79
CA GLY A 170 7.29 5.16 10.80
C GLY A 170 6.13 5.75 11.58
N GLY A 171 6.46 6.45 12.64
CA GLY A 171 5.48 7.14 13.49
C GLY A 171 4.77 8.26 12.73
N GLY A 172 3.46 8.40 12.93
CA GLY A 172 2.68 9.45 12.25
C GLY A 172 2.55 9.29 10.74
N ALA A 173 3.12 8.24 10.13
CA ALA A 173 2.96 8.00 8.69
C ALA A 173 1.50 7.70 8.35
N SER A 174 1.07 8.12 7.16
CA SER A 174 -0.27 7.90 6.64
C SER A 174 -0.20 7.08 5.36
N ILE A 175 -0.85 5.92 5.35
CA ILE A 175 -0.98 5.06 4.17
C ILE A 175 -2.45 4.98 3.81
N ALA A 176 -2.82 5.52 2.66
CA ALA A 176 -4.22 5.60 2.26
C ALA A 176 -4.77 4.24 1.80
N GLN A 177 -6.06 4.17 1.62
CA GLN A 177 -6.81 2.99 1.26
C GLN A 177 -6.26 2.27 0.03
N GLY A 178 -6.22 0.95 0.08
CA GLY A 178 -5.89 0.08 -1.05
C GLY A 178 -4.41 0.07 -1.45
N ALA A 179 -3.54 0.78 -0.74
CA ALA A 179 -2.11 0.74 -1.02
C ALA A 179 -1.51 -0.64 -0.76
N SER A 180 -0.45 -0.98 -1.49
CA SER A 180 0.32 -2.22 -1.33
C SER A 180 1.77 -1.90 -1.05
N ILE A 181 2.26 -2.32 0.09
CA ILE A 181 3.64 -2.13 0.53
C ILE A 181 4.33 -3.49 0.53
N ALA A 182 5.34 -3.66 -0.31
CA ALA A 182 6.03 -4.93 -0.44
C ALA A 182 7.01 -5.21 0.72
N GLU A 183 7.65 -6.36 0.68
CA GLU A 183 8.51 -6.87 1.74
C GLU A 183 9.72 -5.96 2.01
N ASN A 184 10.11 -5.87 3.28
CA ASN A 184 11.30 -5.16 3.74
C ASN A 184 11.35 -3.67 3.34
N THR A 185 10.19 -3.09 3.01
CA THR A 185 10.05 -1.67 2.73
C THR A 185 10.16 -0.85 4.02
N ARG A 186 10.82 0.30 3.94
CA ARG A 186 10.89 1.27 5.04
C ARG A 186 10.16 2.54 4.63
N ILE A 187 9.18 2.94 5.43
CA ILE A 187 8.47 4.21 5.32
C ILE A 187 8.78 4.98 6.59
N ALA A 188 9.44 6.14 6.47
CA ALA A 188 9.87 6.91 7.62
C ALA A 188 8.71 7.70 8.27
N ASP A 189 9.02 8.40 9.35
CA ASP A 189 8.05 9.13 10.15
C ASP A 189 7.35 10.22 9.32
N GLY A 190 6.06 10.39 9.52
CA GLY A 190 5.28 11.43 8.88
C GLY A 190 5.09 11.29 7.36
N ALA A 191 5.62 10.24 6.72
CA ALA A 191 5.44 10.04 5.28
C ALA A 191 3.96 9.77 4.95
N ASN A 192 3.53 10.21 3.76
CA ASN A 192 2.16 10.06 3.29
C ASN A 192 2.13 9.26 1.98
N ILE A 193 1.54 8.08 2.01
CA ILE A 193 1.39 7.18 0.85
C ILE A 193 -0.05 7.24 0.37
N GLY A 194 -0.24 7.66 -0.87
CA GLY A 194 -1.57 7.81 -1.47
C GLY A 194 -2.32 6.51 -1.69
N GLY A 195 -3.62 6.63 -1.96
CA GLY A 195 -4.49 5.47 -2.19
C GLY A 195 -4.11 4.70 -3.45
N GLY A 196 -4.16 3.37 -3.37
CA GLY A 196 -3.82 2.50 -4.49
C GLY A 196 -2.33 2.47 -4.86
N ALA A 197 -1.46 3.17 -4.13
CA ALA A 197 -0.02 3.15 -4.40
C ALA A 197 0.57 1.75 -4.21
N ASN A 198 1.58 1.43 -5.02
CA ASN A 198 2.31 0.17 -4.94
C ASN A 198 3.80 0.47 -4.69
N ILE A 199 4.29 0.08 -3.53
CA ILE A 199 5.67 0.30 -3.13
C ILE A 199 6.43 -1.01 -3.23
N GLY A 200 7.47 -1.04 -4.07
CA GLY A 200 8.29 -2.24 -4.31
C GLY A 200 9.12 -2.67 -3.10
N GLY A 201 9.54 -3.93 -3.10
CA GLY A 201 10.31 -4.51 -1.99
C GLY A 201 11.64 -3.79 -1.77
N GLY A 202 12.03 -3.64 -0.50
CA GLY A 202 13.28 -2.99 -0.12
C GLY A 202 13.33 -1.49 -0.35
N ALA A 203 12.25 -0.86 -0.83
CA ALA A 203 12.21 0.60 -1.01
C ALA A 203 12.31 1.35 0.32
N SER A 204 12.85 2.55 0.28
CA SER A 204 12.95 3.45 1.45
C SER A 204 12.33 4.81 1.13
N ILE A 205 11.33 5.18 1.89
CA ILE A 205 10.63 6.47 1.77
C ILE A 205 11.07 7.34 2.94
N GLY A 206 11.62 8.54 2.65
CA GLY A 206 12.11 9.49 3.64
C GLY A 206 11.00 10.09 4.50
N GLU A 207 11.41 10.84 5.52
CA GLU A 207 10.50 11.54 6.42
C GLU A 207 9.70 12.62 5.68
N ASN A 208 8.43 12.78 6.06
CA ASN A 208 7.53 13.81 5.51
C ASN A 208 7.39 13.80 3.99
N VAL A 209 7.76 12.72 3.32
CA VAL A 209 7.55 12.55 1.87
C VAL A 209 6.09 12.22 1.61
N ALA A 210 5.50 12.87 0.62
CA ALA A 210 4.20 12.52 0.08
C ALA A 210 4.36 11.73 -1.23
N ALA A 211 4.09 10.43 -1.20
CA ALA A 211 3.94 9.62 -2.40
C ALA A 211 2.46 9.61 -2.78
N THR A 212 2.09 10.44 -3.76
CA THR A 212 0.69 10.70 -4.10
C THR A 212 0.00 9.52 -4.78
N GLY A 213 -1.30 9.37 -4.47
CA GLY A 213 -2.16 8.32 -4.97
C GLY A 213 -2.49 8.43 -6.46
N GLY A 214 -3.21 7.43 -6.93
CA GLY A 214 -3.55 7.24 -8.33
C GLY A 214 -2.78 6.11 -8.98
N GLY A 215 -2.39 5.07 -8.20
CA GLY A 215 -1.63 3.92 -8.70
C GLY A 215 -0.14 4.21 -8.87
N GLY A 216 0.38 5.23 -8.16
CA GLY A 216 1.83 5.52 -8.15
C GLY A 216 2.64 4.30 -7.75
N GLN A 217 3.67 3.99 -8.55
CA GLN A 217 4.58 2.89 -8.27
C GLN A 217 5.94 3.42 -7.82
N ILE A 218 6.44 2.87 -6.72
CA ILE A 218 7.83 3.06 -6.29
C ILE A 218 8.53 1.71 -6.48
N SER A 219 9.57 1.73 -7.33
CA SER A 219 10.31 0.51 -7.68
C SER A 219 11.00 -0.13 -6.47
N SER A 220 11.31 -1.41 -6.58
CA SER A 220 12.10 -2.13 -5.58
C SER A 220 13.45 -1.44 -5.35
N ASN A 221 13.88 -1.39 -4.08
CA ASN A 221 15.11 -0.74 -3.63
C ASN A 221 15.23 0.77 -3.95
N ALA A 222 14.15 1.41 -4.36
CA ALA A 222 14.14 2.86 -4.55
C ALA A 222 14.32 3.58 -3.20
N SER A 223 15.04 4.70 -3.23
CA SER A 223 15.16 5.61 -2.08
C SER A 223 14.55 6.95 -2.44
N VAL A 224 13.54 7.35 -1.70
CA VAL A 224 12.93 8.68 -1.80
C VAL A 224 13.42 9.47 -0.59
N PRO A 225 14.36 10.41 -0.78
CA PRO A 225 14.97 11.16 0.32
C PRO A 225 13.99 12.13 0.97
N GLN A 226 14.30 12.53 2.20
CA GLN A 226 13.59 13.59 2.91
C GLN A 226 13.75 14.92 2.15
N PRO A 227 12.69 15.76 2.05
CA PRO A 227 12.81 17.11 1.53
C PRO A 227 13.73 17.97 2.41
N SER A 228 14.54 18.82 1.80
CA SER A 228 15.47 19.72 2.51
C SER A 228 14.71 20.70 3.44
N PRO A 229 15.30 21.11 4.60
CA PRO A 229 14.69 22.11 5.48
C PRO A 229 14.51 23.44 4.73
N GLY A 230 13.27 23.83 4.49
CA GLY A 230 12.89 25.02 3.70
C GLY A 230 11.87 24.73 2.59
N GLU A 231 11.74 23.50 2.17
CA GLU A 231 10.75 23.03 1.20
C GLU A 231 9.55 22.38 1.91
N GLN A 232 8.93 23.13 2.81
CA GLN A 232 7.65 22.71 3.39
C GLN A 232 6.58 22.85 2.30
N ASN A 233 6.07 21.71 1.89
CA ASN A 233 4.97 21.54 0.95
C ASN A 233 5.36 21.32 -0.53
N LEU A 234 6.38 20.51 -0.75
CA LEU A 234 6.40 19.75 -1.99
C LEU A 234 5.54 18.49 -1.77
N THR A 235 4.26 18.56 -2.14
CA THR A 235 3.68 17.37 -2.75
C THR A 235 4.74 16.91 -3.73
N ALA A 236 5.45 15.82 -3.41
CA ALA A 236 6.10 15.04 -4.45
C ALA A 236 4.94 14.41 -5.24
N GLN A 237 4.17 15.25 -5.91
CA GLN A 237 3.60 14.88 -7.17
C GLN A 237 4.82 14.34 -7.91
N ALA A 238 4.87 13.04 -8.13
CA ALA A 238 5.63 12.54 -9.24
C ALA A 238 5.10 13.38 -10.40
N THR A 239 5.81 14.47 -10.73
CA THR A 239 5.49 15.20 -11.95
C THR A 239 5.58 14.13 -13.01
N PRO A 240 4.48 13.79 -13.66
CA PRO A 240 4.53 12.82 -14.72
C PRO A 240 5.61 13.31 -15.67
N ILE A 241 6.42 12.41 -16.20
CA ILE A 241 7.21 12.78 -17.37
C ILE A 241 6.18 13.25 -18.35
N ASN A 242 6.37 14.43 -18.89
CA ASN A 242 5.56 14.91 -19.98
C ASN A 242 6.46 15.03 -21.19
N ILE A 243 6.17 14.28 -22.24
CA ILE A 243 6.80 14.49 -23.52
C ILE A 243 6.24 15.79 -24.06
N ALA A 244 7.03 16.87 -23.99
CA ALA A 244 6.61 18.18 -24.41
C ALA A 244 6.44 18.25 -25.94
N THR A 245 7.29 17.55 -26.70
CA THR A 245 7.19 17.43 -28.15
C THR A 245 7.75 16.10 -28.64
N ALA A 246 7.18 15.61 -29.75
CA ALA A 246 7.73 14.57 -30.60
C ALA A 246 7.53 15.04 -32.05
N VAL A 247 8.61 15.30 -32.77
CA VAL A 247 8.56 15.88 -34.11
C VAL A 247 9.49 15.15 -35.05
N ALA A 248 9.13 15.13 -36.34
CA ALA A 248 10.02 14.77 -37.44
C ALA A 248 10.54 16.05 -38.13
N THR A 249 11.84 16.12 -38.39
CA THR A 249 12.47 17.27 -39.04
C THR A 249 13.36 16.80 -40.20
N PRO A 250 13.07 17.19 -41.44
CA PRO A 250 11.89 17.95 -41.90
C PRO A 250 10.59 17.16 -41.62
N SER A 251 9.43 17.81 -41.68
CA SER A 251 8.11 17.16 -41.51
C SER A 251 7.62 16.49 -42.80
N SER A 252 8.26 16.78 -43.93
CA SER A 252 8.01 16.14 -45.22
C SER A 252 9.23 16.21 -46.13
N ALA A 253 9.35 15.28 -47.04
CA ALA A 253 10.33 15.29 -48.11
C ALA A 253 9.83 14.53 -49.33
N ALA A 254 10.35 14.83 -50.51
CA ALA A 254 10.12 14.04 -51.71
C ALA A 254 10.91 12.72 -51.64
N CYS A 255 10.34 11.64 -52.20
CA CYS A 255 10.91 10.29 -52.10
C CYS A 255 12.27 10.15 -52.81
N ASP A 256 12.59 11.02 -53.76
CA ASP A 256 13.86 11.03 -54.50
C ASP A 256 14.98 11.88 -53.84
N ASP A 257 14.65 12.60 -52.80
CA ASP A 257 15.63 13.47 -52.10
C ASP A 257 16.75 12.67 -51.40
N GLY A 258 16.53 11.39 -51.11
CA GLY A 258 17.48 10.50 -50.42
C GLY A 258 17.99 11.04 -49.09
N GLY A 259 17.22 11.91 -48.47
CA GLY A 259 17.56 12.65 -47.27
C GLY A 259 17.43 11.82 -45.99
N THR A 260 17.87 12.42 -44.90
CA THR A 260 17.73 11.88 -43.55
C THR A 260 16.74 12.73 -42.76
N VAL A 261 15.77 12.09 -42.15
CA VAL A 261 14.81 12.71 -41.23
C VAL A 261 15.27 12.49 -39.80
N THR A 262 15.20 13.55 -38.99
CA THR A 262 15.48 13.49 -37.56
C THR A 262 14.18 13.43 -36.79
N LEU A 263 14.00 12.39 -35.97
CA LEU A 263 12.98 12.28 -34.96
C LEU A 263 13.51 12.87 -33.65
N GLU A 264 12.86 13.90 -33.14
CA GLU A 264 13.28 14.57 -31.91
C GLU A 264 12.15 14.58 -30.88
N GLY A 265 12.47 14.10 -29.68
CA GLY A 265 11.59 14.14 -28.52
C GLY A 265 12.16 15.04 -27.42
N THR A 266 11.33 15.86 -26.81
CA THR A 266 11.71 16.62 -25.61
C THR A 266 10.86 16.17 -24.43
N VAL A 267 11.47 16.11 -23.24
CA VAL A 267 10.79 15.68 -22.00
C VAL A 267 10.95 16.71 -20.91
N SER A 268 9.94 16.83 -20.06
CA SER A 268 9.94 17.71 -18.90
C SER A 268 9.32 16.97 -17.68
N PRO A 269 9.91 17.02 -16.48
CA PRO A 269 11.25 17.56 -16.19
C PRO A 269 12.36 16.70 -16.79
N MET A 270 13.54 17.26 -16.98
CA MET A 270 14.71 16.52 -17.49
C MET A 270 15.23 15.58 -16.38
N VAL A 271 14.85 14.32 -16.46
CA VAL A 271 15.23 13.23 -15.54
C VAL A 271 15.90 12.11 -16.34
N PRO A 272 16.67 11.21 -15.71
CA PRO A 272 17.16 10.02 -16.41
C PRO A 272 15.99 9.20 -16.94
N ILE A 273 15.99 8.94 -18.24
CA ILE A 273 14.95 8.23 -18.95
C ILE A 273 15.53 7.13 -19.85
N THR A 274 14.68 6.16 -20.18
CA THR A 274 14.85 5.28 -21.34
C THR A 274 13.86 5.72 -22.40
N ALA A 275 14.34 6.00 -23.60
CA ALA A 275 13.50 6.38 -24.74
C ALA A 275 13.46 5.23 -25.76
N ARG A 276 12.37 5.15 -26.52
CA ARG A 276 12.22 4.23 -27.63
C ARG A 276 11.31 4.81 -28.67
N TRP A 277 11.82 4.90 -29.90
CA TRP A 277 11.04 5.19 -31.10
C TRP A 277 10.63 3.91 -31.80
N GLU A 278 9.43 3.87 -32.32
CA GLU A 278 8.92 2.81 -33.21
C GLU A 278 7.98 3.41 -34.25
N GLN A 279 7.98 2.87 -35.46
CA GLN A 279 6.97 3.19 -36.46
C GLN A 279 5.66 2.48 -36.08
N THR A 280 4.55 3.21 -36.10
CA THR A 280 3.24 2.69 -35.73
C THR A 280 2.21 2.80 -36.84
N GLY A 281 2.57 3.45 -37.95
CA GLY A 281 1.69 3.58 -39.10
C GLY A 281 2.42 4.04 -40.35
N GLY A 282 1.79 3.84 -41.49
CA GLY A 282 2.33 4.13 -42.81
C GLY A 282 3.23 3.00 -43.37
N GLU A 283 3.32 2.92 -44.66
CA GLU A 283 4.21 2.03 -45.42
C GLU A 283 5.13 2.88 -46.30
N PRO A 284 6.38 2.49 -46.54
CA PRO A 284 7.03 1.27 -46.07
C PRO A 284 7.53 1.37 -44.61
N ASP A 285 7.86 0.22 -44.01
CA ASP A 285 8.60 0.20 -42.74
C ASP A 285 10.02 0.75 -42.94
N VAL A 286 10.43 1.70 -42.09
CA VAL A 286 11.76 2.30 -42.14
C VAL A 286 12.64 1.90 -40.94
N ASP A 287 13.94 1.76 -41.20
CA ASP A 287 14.91 1.47 -40.14
C ASP A 287 15.22 2.75 -39.34
N ILE A 288 14.84 2.78 -38.07
CA ILE A 288 15.12 3.89 -37.16
C ILE A 288 16.48 3.70 -36.50
N ILE A 289 17.45 4.51 -36.91
CA ILE A 289 18.81 4.50 -36.37
C ILE A 289 18.83 5.24 -35.03
N GLY A 290 19.31 4.57 -33.99
CA GLY A 290 19.34 5.13 -32.63
C GLY A 290 17.99 5.16 -31.94
N SER A 291 17.08 4.23 -32.25
CA SER A 291 15.71 4.16 -31.71
C SER A 291 15.59 4.16 -30.19
N GLY A 292 16.69 3.95 -29.48
CA GLY A 292 16.78 4.01 -28.01
C GLY A 292 17.12 5.38 -27.42
N ALA A 293 17.14 6.45 -28.20
CA ALA A 293 17.47 7.81 -27.79
C ALA A 293 16.29 8.77 -28.03
N LEU A 294 16.32 9.95 -27.41
CA LEU A 294 15.36 11.03 -27.70
C LEU A 294 15.50 11.59 -29.11
N ILE A 295 16.71 11.54 -29.66
CA ILE A 295 16.98 11.95 -31.01
C ILE A 295 17.41 10.72 -31.82
N SER A 296 16.69 10.44 -32.89
CA SER A 296 16.83 9.27 -33.75
C SER A 296 16.70 9.72 -35.21
N THR A 297 17.15 8.91 -36.16
CA THR A 297 17.07 9.26 -37.58
C THR A 297 16.59 8.07 -38.39
N PHE A 298 16.00 8.37 -39.55
CA PHE A 298 15.71 7.37 -40.58
C PHE A 298 15.98 7.98 -41.99
N ALA A 299 16.16 7.15 -42.99
CA ALA A 299 16.29 7.60 -44.37
C ALA A 299 14.89 7.78 -45.00
N VAL A 300 14.73 8.81 -45.82
CA VAL A 300 13.51 8.98 -46.64
C VAL A 300 13.36 7.76 -47.54
N PRO A 301 12.15 7.11 -47.57
CA PRO A 301 11.89 6.00 -48.48
C PRO A 301 12.10 6.36 -49.96
N ALA A 302 12.55 5.40 -50.78
CA ALA A 302 12.71 5.58 -52.20
C ALA A 302 11.32 5.61 -52.90
N CYS A 303 11.24 6.24 -54.10
CA CYS A 303 9.99 6.39 -54.80
C CYS A 303 9.40 5.07 -55.32
N ASP A 304 10.19 4.05 -55.48
CA ASP A 304 9.74 2.71 -55.86
C ASP A 304 9.19 1.90 -54.68
N GLU A 305 9.32 2.43 -53.44
CA GLU A 305 8.81 1.84 -52.22
C GLU A 305 7.46 2.43 -51.79
N ILE A 306 6.96 3.49 -52.45
CA ILE A 306 5.71 4.17 -52.11
C ILE A 306 4.75 4.19 -53.30
N ASP A 307 3.44 4.24 -53.03
CA ASP A 307 2.38 4.39 -54.02
C ASP A 307 1.62 5.70 -53.73
N GLY A 308 2.12 6.80 -54.28
CA GLY A 308 1.64 8.14 -54.00
C GLY A 308 2.14 8.73 -52.64
N ASP A 309 1.59 9.89 -52.27
CA ASP A 309 1.91 10.52 -51.01
C ASP A 309 1.54 9.62 -49.81
N THR A 310 2.49 9.37 -48.96
CA THR A 310 2.26 8.53 -47.76
C THR A 310 2.68 9.24 -46.46
N THR A 311 2.02 8.91 -45.37
CA THR A 311 2.35 9.44 -44.06
C THR A 311 2.87 8.31 -43.18
N LEU A 312 4.12 8.47 -42.71
CA LEU A 312 4.72 7.58 -41.73
C LEU A 312 4.49 8.15 -40.34
N THR A 313 3.91 7.35 -39.45
CA THR A 313 3.64 7.74 -38.05
C THR A 313 4.59 7.03 -37.12
N PHE A 314 5.27 7.81 -36.30
CA PHE A 314 6.24 7.33 -35.30
C PHE A 314 5.73 7.60 -33.90
N ARG A 315 5.99 6.68 -32.98
CA ARG A 315 5.68 6.80 -31.57
C ARG A 315 6.96 6.82 -30.76
N LEU A 316 7.11 7.86 -29.94
CA LEU A 316 8.11 7.94 -28.88
C LEU A 316 7.49 7.43 -27.59
N THR A 317 8.09 6.43 -26.99
CA THR A 317 7.80 5.97 -25.63
C THR A 317 8.97 6.32 -24.73
N VAL A 318 8.69 6.98 -23.60
CA VAL A 318 9.71 7.34 -22.61
C VAL A 318 9.34 6.73 -21.26
N ILE A 319 10.32 6.12 -20.61
CA ILE A 319 10.19 5.52 -19.28
C ILE A 319 11.22 6.15 -18.35
N ASP A 320 10.80 6.71 -17.22
CA ASP A 320 11.74 7.24 -16.23
C ASP A 320 12.28 6.13 -15.32
N GLY A 321 13.29 6.50 -14.47
CA GLY A 321 13.87 5.57 -13.50
C GLY A 321 12.89 5.03 -12.45
N ARG A 322 11.64 5.53 -12.41
CA ARG A 322 10.55 5.09 -11.54
C ARG A 322 9.57 4.16 -12.27
N GLY A 323 9.77 3.93 -13.57
CA GLY A 323 8.87 3.14 -14.41
C GLY A 323 7.62 3.90 -14.89
N ILE A 324 7.57 5.23 -14.73
CA ILE A 324 6.49 6.05 -15.30
C ILE A 324 6.72 6.16 -16.80
N THR A 325 5.68 5.87 -17.55
CA THR A 325 5.70 5.87 -19.02
C THR A 325 4.86 7.03 -19.55
N ASP A 326 5.38 7.73 -20.58
CA ASP A 326 4.62 8.66 -21.38
C ASP A 326 4.88 8.39 -22.87
N VAL A 327 3.96 8.81 -23.73
CA VAL A 327 4.03 8.57 -25.18
C VAL A 327 3.65 9.81 -25.97
N ALA A 328 4.35 10.06 -27.07
CA ALA A 328 3.99 11.07 -28.04
C ALA A 328 4.17 10.53 -29.46
N SER A 329 3.53 11.16 -30.45
CA SER A 329 3.61 10.76 -31.85
C SER A 329 4.14 11.89 -32.72
N ALA A 330 4.87 11.52 -33.76
CA ALA A 330 5.34 12.42 -34.81
C ALA A 330 4.96 11.83 -36.16
N ASP A 331 4.47 12.66 -37.06
CA ASP A 331 4.15 12.30 -38.43
C ASP A 331 5.17 12.88 -39.41
N PHE A 332 5.48 12.12 -40.44
CA PHE A 332 6.32 12.53 -41.56
C PHE A 332 5.64 12.19 -42.86
N VAL A 333 5.57 13.16 -43.79
CA VAL A 333 4.93 12.95 -45.09
C VAL A 333 5.99 12.73 -46.16
N VAL A 334 5.95 11.59 -46.82
CA VAL A 334 6.73 11.35 -48.05
C VAL A 334 5.82 11.72 -49.22
N THR A 335 6.30 12.64 -50.07
CA THR A 335 5.58 13.04 -51.26
C THR A 335 6.18 12.37 -52.50
N GLU A 336 5.32 11.97 -53.44
CA GLU A 336 5.76 11.48 -54.74
C GLU A 336 6.51 12.63 -55.46
N ALA A 337 7.64 12.31 -56.11
CA ALA A 337 8.36 13.29 -56.90
C ALA A 337 7.49 13.83 -58.01
N ALA A 338 7.39 15.15 -58.16
CA ALA A 338 6.65 15.74 -59.27
C ALA A 338 7.25 15.25 -60.59
N ALA A 339 6.44 14.62 -61.42
CA ALA A 339 6.87 14.22 -62.78
C ALA A 339 7.42 15.44 -63.49
N ALA A 340 8.70 15.38 -63.91
CA ALA A 340 9.26 16.41 -64.77
C ALA A 340 8.40 16.54 -66.00
N GLU A 341 7.73 17.68 -66.19
CA GLU A 341 7.08 17.98 -67.43
C GLU A 341 8.15 18.08 -68.49
N ASP A 342 8.26 17.07 -69.36
CA ASP A 342 9.08 17.15 -70.57
C ASP A 342 8.55 18.32 -71.42
N GLU A 343 9.18 19.50 -71.32
CA GLU A 343 8.98 20.55 -72.31
C GLU A 343 9.61 20.07 -73.63
N GLU A 344 8.83 19.32 -74.46
CA GLU A 344 9.14 19.24 -75.90
C GLU A 344 8.84 20.60 -76.54
N GLY A 345 9.91 21.37 -76.80
CA GLY A 345 9.95 22.60 -77.57
C GLY A 345 10.44 22.38 -78.99
#